data_e6044f12b874df0d43938b55dbdee222
#
_entry.id   e6044f12b874df0d43938b55dbdee222
#
_cell.length_a   1.000
_cell.length_b   1.000
_cell.length_c   1.000
_cell.angle_alpha   90.00
_cell.angle_beta   90.00
_cell.angle_gamma   90.00
#
_symmetry.space_group_name_H-M   'P 1'
#
loop_
_entity.id
_entity.type
_entity.pdbx_description
1 polymer ?
#
loop_
_entity_poly.entity_id
_entity_poly.type
_entity_poly.pdbx_seq_one_letter_code
_entity_poly.pdbx_strand_id
1 'polypeptide(L)'
;MLIFAEALDVAAEGAVWYCRRIGGGTFEAVHVPSKSTDTGIHARWFDYTGGEPRLDVRPPGSDPTEVVLEKVAALRRDREDVVVTVVLPEQFRKRSLLVAAQRAQFRLKLRLLTEPGVIVADVPAVTSERRPEGHVPDRLILRVLAGAPDPRTHRAIEYAQGLPGVDELRALHFGPRDWNDSELGIPVEDAPLTGRLGDSILTEVRKLTADPATAVNVVLPERIDTGLRRLRGPRAVAIKRCLLFEPHVILSSVPTRA
;
A
#
# COMPACT_ATOMS: atom_id res chain seq x y z
N MET A 1 -10.34 7.49 -0.62
CA MET A 1 -9.13 6.95 0.03
C MET A 1 -9.11 7.32 1.50
N LEU A 2 -8.45 6.53 2.33
CA LEU A 2 -8.36 6.76 3.78
C LEU A 2 -6.91 6.55 4.24
N ILE A 3 -6.29 7.53 4.89
CA ILE A 3 -5.03 7.35 5.61
C ILE A 3 -5.34 7.03 7.07
N PHE A 4 -4.75 5.94 7.58
CA PHE A 4 -4.62 5.72 9.01
C PHE A 4 -3.19 6.04 9.45
N ALA A 5 -3.00 7.17 10.11
CA ALA A 5 -1.71 7.61 10.62
C ALA A 5 -1.59 7.21 12.10
N GLU A 6 -0.80 6.18 12.41
CA GLU A 6 -0.48 5.81 13.79
C GLU A 6 0.43 6.87 14.45
N ALA A 7 1.37 7.43 13.66
CA ALA A 7 2.22 8.53 14.04
C ALA A 7 2.30 9.55 12.90
N LEU A 8 2.52 10.81 13.21
CA LEU A 8 2.84 11.85 12.23
C LEU A 8 4.35 11.99 12.15
N ASP A 9 4.94 11.13 11.36
CA ASP A 9 6.37 11.07 11.07
C ASP A 9 6.60 11.10 9.55
N VAL A 10 7.82 10.87 9.14
CA VAL A 10 8.22 10.88 7.71
C VAL A 10 7.48 9.85 6.87
N ALA A 11 6.99 8.75 7.48
CA ALA A 11 6.16 7.78 6.77
C ALA A 11 4.77 8.37 6.47
N ALA A 12 4.23 9.19 7.38
CA ALA A 12 2.97 9.90 7.15
C ALA A 12 3.10 10.89 5.99
N GLU A 13 4.23 11.58 5.84
CA GLU A 13 4.49 12.47 4.70
C GLU A 13 4.46 11.72 3.36
N GLY A 14 5.14 10.57 3.30
CA GLY A 14 5.10 9.69 2.12
C GLY A 14 3.70 9.19 1.79
N ALA A 15 2.90 8.86 2.81
CA ALA A 15 1.52 8.42 2.63
C ALA A 15 0.61 9.56 2.14
N VAL A 16 0.79 10.78 2.65
CA VAL A 16 0.07 11.97 2.16
C VAL A 16 0.41 12.23 0.70
N TRP A 17 1.69 12.22 0.32
CA TRP A 17 2.10 12.34 -1.06
C TRP A 17 1.43 11.28 -1.95
N TYR A 18 1.49 10.02 -1.53
CA TYR A 18 0.88 8.93 -2.28
C TYR A 18 -0.63 9.12 -2.45
N CYS A 19 -1.35 9.47 -1.38
CA CYS A 19 -2.79 9.73 -1.45
C CYS A 19 -3.14 10.89 -2.38
N ARG A 20 -2.36 11.97 -2.37
CA ARG A 20 -2.57 13.08 -3.30
C ARG A 20 -2.36 12.66 -4.74
N ARG A 21 -1.34 11.85 -4.98
CA ARG A 21 -1.00 11.37 -6.32
C ARG A 21 -2.09 10.49 -6.91
N ILE A 22 -2.54 9.47 -6.16
CA ILE A 22 -3.52 8.49 -6.67
C ILE A 22 -4.96 8.77 -6.27
N GLY A 23 -5.23 9.74 -5.43
CA GLY A 23 -6.57 10.10 -4.96
C GLY A 23 -7.17 11.30 -5.67
N GLY A 24 -6.49 11.86 -6.68
CA GLY A 24 -6.94 13.09 -7.35
C GLY A 24 -7.06 14.28 -6.38
N GLY A 25 -6.29 14.28 -5.29
CA GLY A 25 -6.29 15.32 -4.27
C GLY A 25 -7.32 15.12 -3.14
N THR A 26 -8.21 14.12 -3.23
CA THR A 26 -9.25 13.87 -2.22
C THR A 26 -9.00 12.60 -1.43
N PHE A 27 -8.86 12.71 -0.12
CA PHE A 27 -8.75 11.58 0.81
C PHE A 27 -9.22 11.99 2.20
N GLU A 28 -9.54 11.02 3.05
CA GLU A 28 -9.76 11.24 4.49
C GLU A 28 -8.53 10.79 5.28
N ALA A 29 -8.34 11.37 6.47
CA ALA A 29 -7.28 11.00 7.36
C ALA A 29 -7.79 10.81 8.77
N VAL A 30 -7.37 9.74 9.43
CA VAL A 30 -7.72 9.42 10.81
C VAL A 30 -6.47 9.10 11.61
N HIS A 31 -6.44 9.57 12.87
CA HIS A 31 -5.40 9.29 13.84
C HIS A 31 -5.98 8.81 15.15
N VAL A 32 -5.39 7.78 15.73
CA VAL A 32 -5.70 7.29 17.06
C VAL A 32 -4.45 7.41 17.93
N PRO A 33 -4.39 8.39 18.85
CA PRO A 33 -3.21 8.58 19.70
C PRO A 33 -3.03 7.39 20.65
N SER A 34 -1.80 6.92 20.79
CA SER A 34 -1.45 5.83 21.72
C SER A 34 -1.47 6.26 23.20
N LYS A 35 -1.28 7.55 23.46
CA LYS A 35 -1.30 8.16 24.81
C LYS A 35 -1.98 9.53 24.76
N SER A 36 -2.45 10.01 25.91
CA SER A 36 -3.13 11.29 26.03
C SER A 36 -2.29 12.46 25.52
N THR A 37 -2.93 13.30 24.71
CA THR A 37 -2.55 14.68 24.36
C THR A 37 -1.19 14.89 23.73
N ASP A 38 -1.07 14.51 22.46
CA ASP A 38 -0.13 15.19 21.58
C ASP A 38 -0.77 16.51 21.09
N THR A 39 -0.53 17.59 21.83
CA THR A 39 -1.09 18.93 21.53
C THR A 39 -0.59 19.49 20.20
N GLY A 40 0.49 18.95 19.64
CA GLY A 40 1.09 19.40 18.36
C GLY A 40 0.60 18.66 17.13
N ILE A 41 -0.31 17.67 17.26
CA ILE A 41 -0.65 16.80 16.14
C ILE A 41 -1.29 17.53 14.95
N HIS A 42 -2.17 18.49 15.22
CA HIS A 42 -2.80 19.27 14.15
C HIS A 42 -1.82 20.21 13.45
N ALA A 43 -0.83 20.78 14.19
CA ALA A 43 0.21 21.60 13.59
C ALA A 43 1.10 20.77 12.67
N ARG A 44 1.58 19.60 13.14
CA ARG A 44 2.37 18.69 12.28
C ARG A 44 1.59 18.19 11.07
N TRP A 45 0.30 17.89 11.25
CA TRP A 45 -0.54 17.51 10.11
C TRP A 45 -0.66 18.66 9.11
N PHE A 46 -0.80 19.88 9.60
CA PHE A 46 -0.84 21.07 8.75
C PHE A 46 0.46 21.25 7.97
N ASP A 47 1.62 21.01 8.57
CA ASP A 47 2.91 21.09 7.91
C ASP A 47 3.03 20.12 6.71
N TYR A 48 2.44 18.92 6.84
CA TYR A 48 2.44 17.94 5.73
C TYR A 48 1.38 18.19 4.68
N THR A 49 0.25 18.78 5.05
CA THR A 49 -0.93 18.81 4.19
C THR A 49 -1.37 20.20 3.79
N GLY A 50 -0.88 21.25 4.45
CA GLY A 50 -1.45 22.59 4.34
C GLY A 50 -2.85 22.70 4.95
N GLY A 51 -3.25 21.70 5.78
CA GLY A 51 -4.55 21.64 6.46
C GLY A 51 -5.64 20.85 5.72
N GLU A 52 -5.37 20.39 4.49
CA GLU A 52 -6.34 19.61 3.71
C GLU A 52 -5.78 18.22 3.33
N PRO A 53 -6.54 17.14 3.61
CA PRO A 53 -7.80 17.09 4.36
C PRO A 53 -7.62 17.31 5.86
N ARG A 54 -8.70 17.64 6.56
CA ARG A 54 -8.69 17.73 8.01
C ARG A 54 -8.43 16.37 8.65
N LEU A 55 -7.53 16.34 9.64
CA LEU A 55 -7.24 15.13 10.41
C LEU A 55 -8.37 14.85 11.42
N ASP A 56 -9.00 13.67 11.34
CA ASP A 56 -9.94 13.18 12.34
C ASP A 56 -9.13 12.52 13.49
N VAL A 57 -9.02 13.20 14.61
CA VAL A 57 -8.30 12.71 15.79
C VAL A 57 -9.30 12.07 16.74
N ARG A 58 -9.17 10.78 16.95
CA ARG A 58 -10.03 9.99 17.84
C ARG A 58 -9.54 10.01 19.28
N PRO A 59 -10.41 9.69 20.25
CA PRO A 59 -9.99 9.62 21.66
C PRO A 59 -8.84 8.62 21.88
N PRO A 60 -7.90 8.92 22.77
CA PRO A 60 -6.85 7.97 23.18
C PRO A 60 -7.46 6.66 23.70
N GLY A 61 -6.88 5.51 23.32
CA GLY A 61 -7.36 4.19 23.72
C GLY A 61 -8.49 3.62 22.85
N SER A 62 -8.97 4.35 21.83
CA SER A 62 -9.85 3.77 20.82
C SER A 62 -9.17 2.60 20.13
N ASP A 63 -9.91 1.56 19.74
CA ASP A 63 -9.34 0.48 18.91
C ASP A 63 -9.13 0.99 17.47
N PRO A 64 -7.90 1.05 16.98
CA PRO A 64 -7.61 1.49 15.61
C PRO A 64 -8.36 0.70 14.54
N THR A 65 -8.60 -0.59 14.80
CA THR A 65 -9.30 -1.46 13.85
C THR A 65 -10.76 -1.06 13.72
N GLU A 66 -11.44 -0.82 14.83
CA GLU A 66 -12.84 -0.39 14.84
C GLU A 66 -12.99 0.99 14.19
N VAL A 67 -12.11 1.92 14.54
CA VAL A 67 -12.12 3.29 13.97
C VAL A 67 -11.96 3.27 12.46
N VAL A 68 -11.00 2.52 11.94
CA VAL A 68 -10.75 2.46 10.49
C VAL A 68 -11.91 1.77 9.78
N LEU A 69 -12.47 0.69 10.34
CA LEU A 69 -13.63 0.00 9.76
C LEU A 69 -14.89 0.87 9.76
N GLU A 70 -15.13 1.65 10.82
CA GLU A 70 -16.22 2.64 10.87
C GLU A 70 -16.08 3.65 9.74
N LYS A 71 -14.87 4.18 9.52
CA LYS A 71 -14.58 5.11 8.41
C LYS A 71 -14.77 4.48 7.04
N VAL A 72 -14.29 3.25 6.85
CA VAL A 72 -14.49 2.50 5.60
C VAL A 72 -15.99 2.31 5.33
N ALA A 73 -16.76 1.92 6.35
CA ALA A 73 -18.19 1.75 6.23
C ALA A 73 -18.90 3.07 5.89
N ALA A 74 -18.47 4.19 6.50
CA ALA A 74 -19.01 5.53 6.18
C ALA A 74 -18.73 5.95 4.73
N LEU A 75 -17.50 5.70 4.23
CA LEU A 75 -17.11 6.01 2.85
C LEU A 75 -17.86 5.16 1.80
N ARG A 76 -18.33 3.98 2.19
CA ARG A 76 -19.06 3.06 1.31
C ARG A 76 -20.58 3.11 1.52
N ARG A 77 -21.08 3.94 2.43
CA ARG A 77 -22.53 4.10 2.66
C ARG A 77 -23.20 4.49 1.35
N ASP A 78 -24.21 3.71 0.97
CA ASP A 78 -24.97 3.88 -0.27
C ASP A 78 -24.18 3.72 -1.58
N ARG A 79 -22.95 3.15 -1.50
CA ARG A 79 -22.03 2.98 -2.63
C ARG A 79 -21.26 1.68 -2.50
N GLU A 80 -21.94 0.55 -2.65
CA GLU A 80 -21.34 -0.81 -2.49
C GLU A 80 -20.24 -1.12 -3.53
N ASP A 81 -20.33 -0.48 -4.70
CA ASP A 81 -19.36 -0.57 -5.80
C ASP A 81 -18.02 0.14 -5.53
N VAL A 82 -18.00 1.03 -4.52
CA VAL A 82 -16.79 1.79 -4.21
C VAL A 82 -15.74 0.94 -3.50
N VAL A 83 -14.55 0.96 -4.07
CA VAL A 83 -13.35 0.40 -3.45
C VAL A 83 -12.65 1.48 -2.61
N VAL A 84 -12.39 1.16 -1.35
CA VAL A 84 -11.65 2.04 -0.44
C VAL A 84 -10.21 1.57 -0.30
N THR A 85 -9.26 2.37 -0.75
CA THR A 85 -7.84 2.13 -0.46
C THR A 85 -7.52 2.71 0.92
N VAL A 86 -7.15 1.85 1.85
CA VAL A 86 -6.63 2.23 3.17
C VAL A 86 -5.11 2.28 3.09
N VAL A 87 -4.56 3.46 3.29
CA VAL A 87 -3.13 3.74 3.23
C VAL A 87 -2.55 3.71 4.63
N LEU A 88 -1.57 2.86 4.83
CA LEU A 88 -0.88 2.64 6.10
C LEU A 88 0.56 3.12 5.99
N PRO A 89 0.92 4.24 6.62
CA PRO A 89 2.31 4.67 6.76
C PRO A 89 3.07 3.64 7.60
N GLU A 90 4.21 3.16 7.13
CA GLU A 90 5.02 2.19 7.86
C GLU A 90 6.44 2.69 8.09
N GLN A 91 6.80 2.85 9.36
CA GLN A 91 8.16 3.15 9.76
C GLN A 91 8.88 1.90 10.29
N PHE A 92 9.75 1.33 9.47
CA PHE A 92 10.59 0.21 9.88
C PHE A 92 11.94 0.71 10.40
N ARG A 93 12.11 0.82 11.70
CA ARG A 93 13.40 1.18 12.33
C ARG A 93 14.44 0.06 12.26
N LYS A 94 14.04 -1.18 12.00
CA LYS A 94 14.92 -2.36 11.85
C LYS A 94 14.33 -3.32 10.84
N ARG A 95 15.16 -3.96 10.02
CA ARG A 95 14.77 -5.02 9.06
C ARG A 95 14.33 -6.32 9.76
N SER A 96 13.47 -6.24 10.76
CA SER A 96 12.95 -7.37 11.51
C SER A 96 11.43 -7.36 11.48
N LEU A 97 10.84 -8.39 10.86
CA LEU A 97 9.39 -8.59 10.86
C LEU A 97 8.81 -8.87 12.26
N LEU A 98 9.64 -9.32 13.21
CA LEU A 98 9.20 -9.52 14.59
C LEU A 98 8.94 -8.19 15.30
N VAL A 99 9.60 -7.12 14.86
CA VAL A 99 9.34 -5.75 15.33
C VAL A 99 8.22 -5.09 14.51
N ALA A 100 8.08 -5.42 13.21
CA ALA A 100 6.97 -5.01 12.36
C ALA A 100 5.62 -5.61 12.81
N ALA A 101 5.65 -6.72 13.51
CA ALA A 101 4.51 -7.29 14.23
C ALA A 101 4.17 -6.49 15.51
N GLN A 102 4.30 -5.17 15.51
CA GLN A 102 3.61 -4.34 16.48
C GLN A 102 2.11 -4.62 16.33
N ARG A 103 1.63 -5.37 17.31
CA ARG A 103 0.46 -6.24 17.24
C ARG A 103 -0.85 -5.58 16.83
N ALA A 104 -0.97 -4.26 16.96
CA ALA A 104 -2.18 -3.52 16.60
C ALA A 104 -2.27 -3.30 15.08
N GLN A 105 -1.23 -2.80 14.43
CA GLN A 105 -1.21 -2.53 12.99
C GLN A 105 -1.30 -3.81 12.17
N PHE A 106 -0.66 -4.90 12.62
CA PHE A 106 -0.79 -6.20 11.99
C PHE A 106 -2.23 -6.73 12.08
N ARG A 107 -2.90 -6.63 13.23
CA ARG A 107 -4.32 -7.02 13.36
C ARG A 107 -5.22 -6.18 12.48
N LEU A 108 -4.98 -4.87 12.44
CA LEU A 108 -5.69 -3.95 11.54
C LEU A 108 -5.56 -4.41 10.07
N LYS A 109 -4.33 -4.65 9.57
CA LYS A 109 -4.11 -5.14 8.21
C LYS A 109 -4.86 -6.42 7.91
N LEU A 110 -4.77 -7.39 8.81
CA LEU A 110 -5.47 -8.67 8.67
C LEU A 110 -6.97 -8.46 8.53
N ARG A 111 -7.52 -7.60 9.35
CA ARG A 111 -8.95 -7.33 9.35
C ARG A 111 -9.37 -6.60 8.09
N LEU A 112 -8.59 -5.60 7.66
CA LEU A 112 -8.84 -4.85 6.42
C LEU A 112 -8.80 -5.74 5.18
N LEU A 113 -7.83 -6.64 5.06
CA LEU A 113 -7.74 -7.56 3.94
C LEU A 113 -8.94 -8.52 3.85
N THR A 114 -9.63 -8.76 4.96
CA THR A 114 -10.87 -9.57 4.96
C THR A 114 -12.13 -8.74 4.72
N GLU A 115 -12.04 -7.42 4.67
CA GLU A 115 -13.19 -6.55 4.44
C GLU A 115 -13.47 -6.41 2.94
N PRO A 116 -14.73 -6.63 2.48
CA PRO A 116 -15.08 -6.47 1.07
C PRO A 116 -14.84 -5.06 0.57
N GLY A 117 -14.27 -4.94 -0.64
CA GLY A 117 -14.05 -3.62 -1.27
C GLY A 117 -12.97 -2.77 -0.60
N VAL A 118 -12.12 -3.38 0.23
CA VAL A 118 -10.97 -2.71 0.83
C VAL A 118 -9.68 -3.20 0.19
N ILE A 119 -8.81 -2.26 -0.13
CA ILE A 119 -7.43 -2.50 -0.58
C ILE A 119 -6.50 -1.85 0.44
N VAL A 120 -5.43 -2.54 0.79
CA VAL A 120 -4.44 -2.03 1.73
C VAL A 120 -3.19 -1.63 0.98
N ALA A 121 -2.79 -0.36 1.12
CA ALA A 121 -1.54 0.16 0.58
C ALA A 121 -0.57 0.47 1.73
N ASP A 122 0.51 -0.29 1.78
CA ASP A 122 1.61 -0.08 2.71
C ASP A 122 2.60 0.91 2.10
N VAL A 123 2.74 2.07 2.72
CA VAL A 123 3.67 3.11 2.28
C VAL A 123 4.81 3.20 3.28
N PRO A 124 6.00 2.69 2.96
CA PRO A 124 7.15 2.76 3.86
C PRO A 124 7.62 4.21 3.99
N ALA A 125 8.29 4.49 5.09
CA ALA A 125 8.96 5.77 5.26
C ALA A 125 9.96 5.99 4.12
N VAL A 126 9.75 7.06 3.38
CA VAL A 126 10.59 7.44 2.24
C VAL A 126 11.88 8.09 2.71
N THR A 127 12.21 7.99 3.99
CA THR A 127 13.50 8.42 4.52
C THR A 127 14.55 7.38 4.23
N SER A 128 15.33 7.60 3.22
CA SER A 128 16.65 7.01 3.17
C SER A 128 17.69 8.13 3.36
N GLU A 129 18.82 7.78 3.96
CA GLU A 129 20.04 8.60 3.97
C GLU A 129 20.50 9.03 2.55
N ARG A 130 19.82 8.53 1.53
CA ARG A 130 20.08 8.81 0.10
C ARG A 130 19.25 9.95 -0.48
N ARG A 131 18.34 10.57 0.29
CA ARG A 131 17.56 11.72 -0.18
C ARG A 131 17.96 13.00 0.52
N PRO A 132 18.14 14.09 -0.24
CA PRO A 132 18.07 15.42 0.34
C PRO A 132 16.70 15.58 1.02
N GLU A 133 16.68 16.18 2.22
CA GLU A 133 15.44 16.48 2.93
C GLU A 133 14.44 17.19 1.99
N GLY A 134 13.20 16.70 1.96
CA GLY A 134 12.10 17.34 1.23
C GLY A 134 11.89 16.90 -0.23
N HIS A 135 12.66 15.97 -0.78
CA HIS A 135 12.41 15.52 -2.16
C HIS A 135 11.39 14.39 -2.19
N VAL A 136 10.17 14.68 -2.63
CA VAL A 136 9.13 13.69 -2.94
C VAL A 136 9.30 13.20 -4.39
N PRO A 137 8.91 11.93 -4.70
CA PRO A 137 8.98 11.43 -6.06
C PRO A 137 8.11 12.22 -7.03
N ASP A 138 8.66 12.52 -8.19
CA ASP A 138 7.93 13.19 -9.27
C ASP A 138 7.13 12.19 -10.09
N ARG A 139 7.54 10.90 -10.06
CA ARG A 139 7.01 9.84 -10.90
C ARG A 139 6.51 8.66 -10.06
N LEU A 140 5.33 8.12 -10.44
CA LEU A 140 4.75 6.93 -9.85
C LEU A 140 4.54 5.85 -10.92
N ILE A 141 5.27 4.74 -10.79
CA ILE A 141 5.16 3.57 -11.65
C ILE A 141 4.36 2.49 -10.93
N LEU A 142 3.41 1.86 -11.61
CA LEU A 142 2.70 0.68 -11.11
C LEU A 142 3.19 -0.60 -11.80
N ARG A 143 3.43 -1.62 -10.97
CA ARG A 143 3.71 -2.99 -11.43
C ARG A 143 2.74 -3.97 -10.78
N VAL A 144 1.83 -4.53 -11.59
CA VAL A 144 0.92 -5.59 -11.13
C VAL A 144 1.64 -6.93 -11.24
N LEU A 145 1.83 -7.64 -10.13
CA LEU A 145 2.46 -8.97 -10.18
C LEU A 145 1.50 -9.98 -10.80
N ALA A 146 1.82 -10.47 -11.98
CA ALA A 146 1.01 -11.40 -12.75
C ALA A 146 1.65 -12.78 -12.81
N GLY A 147 0.99 -13.79 -12.25
CA GLY A 147 1.38 -15.19 -12.43
C GLY A 147 0.67 -15.85 -13.63
N ALA A 148 -0.58 -15.45 -13.88
CA ALA A 148 -1.44 -15.91 -14.96
C ALA A 148 -2.58 -14.91 -15.17
N PRO A 149 -3.30 -14.94 -16.30
CA PRO A 149 -4.51 -14.15 -16.55
C PRO A 149 -5.72 -14.75 -15.81
N ASP A 150 -5.63 -14.79 -14.48
CA ASP A 150 -6.70 -15.28 -13.61
C ASP A 150 -7.57 -14.12 -13.07
N PRO A 151 -8.75 -14.39 -12.49
CA PRO A 151 -9.64 -13.36 -11.96
C PRO A 151 -8.99 -12.45 -10.90
N ARG A 152 -7.99 -12.93 -10.17
CA ARG A 152 -7.28 -12.14 -9.15
C ARG A 152 -6.37 -11.11 -9.81
N THR A 153 -5.65 -11.54 -10.84
CA THR A 153 -4.78 -10.67 -11.64
C THR A 153 -5.60 -9.59 -12.34
N HIS A 154 -6.75 -9.95 -12.96
CA HIS A 154 -7.64 -8.98 -13.58
C HIS A 154 -8.17 -7.95 -12.59
N ARG A 155 -8.62 -8.38 -11.40
CA ARG A 155 -9.07 -7.46 -10.35
C ARG A 155 -7.96 -6.51 -9.90
N ALA A 156 -6.72 -6.98 -9.79
CA ALA A 156 -5.59 -6.13 -9.45
C ALA A 156 -5.27 -5.12 -10.57
N ILE A 157 -5.46 -5.51 -11.83
CA ILE A 157 -5.31 -4.64 -12.99
C ILE A 157 -6.43 -3.58 -13.02
N GLU A 158 -7.69 -3.98 -12.85
CA GLU A 158 -8.83 -3.06 -12.74
C GLU A 158 -8.61 -2.00 -11.67
N TYR A 159 -8.15 -2.42 -10.49
CA TYR A 159 -7.76 -1.48 -9.45
C TYR A 159 -6.68 -0.53 -9.91
N ALA A 160 -5.59 -1.04 -10.50
CA ALA A 160 -4.46 -0.25 -10.93
C ALA A 160 -4.82 0.75 -12.03
N GLN A 161 -5.68 0.36 -12.98
CA GLN A 161 -6.20 1.22 -14.06
C GLN A 161 -7.12 2.32 -13.52
N GLY A 162 -7.82 2.07 -12.43
CA GLY A 162 -8.68 3.05 -11.76
C GLY A 162 -7.93 4.11 -10.94
N LEU A 163 -6.61 4.01 -10.78
CA LEU A 163 -5.82 4.97 -10.01
C LEU A 163 -5.38 6.14 -10.90
N PRO A 164 -5.81 7.38 -10.61
CA PRO A 164 -5.27 8.57 -11.29
C PRO A 164 -3.81 8.82 -10.91
N GLY A 165 -3.13 9.68 -11.63
CA GLY A 165 -1.77 10.14 -11.31
C GLY A 165 -0.67 9.08 -11.44
N VAL A 166 -0.94 7.98 -12.15
CA VAL A 166 0.02 6.93 -12.49
C VAL A 166 0.68 7.27 -13.82
N ASP A 167 2.01 7.30 -13.85
CA ASP A 167 2.77 7.65 -15.05
C ASP A 167 2.99 6.43 -15.97
N GLU A 168 3.06 5.24 -15.38
CA GLU A 168 3.25 4.00 -16.12
C GLU A 168 2.59 2.81 -15.39
N LEU A 169 1.84 1.99 -16.13
CA LEU A 169 1.23 0.76 -15.64
C LEU A 169 1.63 -0.42 -16.53
N ARG A 170 2.23 -1.45 -15.92
CA ARG A 170 2.52 -2.74 -16.57
C ARG A 170 2.24 -3.89 -15.63
N ALA A 171 1.98 -5.06 -16.20
CA ALA A 171 2.10 -6.32 -15.47
C ALA A 171 3.59 -6.72 -15.41
N LEU A 172 4.01 -7.28 -14.28
CA LEU A 172 5.35 -7.83 -14.09
C LEU A 172 5.25 -9.34 -13.92
N HIS A 173 5.81 -10.08 -14.88
CA HIS A 173 5.80 -11.54 -14.90
C HIS A 173 7.21 -12.11 -14.75
N PHE A 174 7.32 -13.26 -14.10
CA PHE A 174 8.59 -13.95 -13.85
C PHE A 174 8.56 -15.39 -14.37
N GLY A 175 9.49 -15.69 -15.24
CA GLY A 175 9.64 -17.01 -15.86
C GLY A 175 8.92 -17.15 -17.21
N PRO A 176 8.84 -18.38 -17.72
CA PRO A 176 8.13 -18.63 -18.98
C PRO A 176 6.61 -18.47 -18.79
N ARG A 177 5.93 -17.96 -19.82
CA ARG A 177 4.48 -17.84 -19.88
C ARG A 177 3.92 -18.44 -21.17
N ASP A 178 2.72 -18.97 -21.11
CA ASP A 178 1.95 -19.54 -22.22
C ASP A 178 0.75 -18.68 -22.64
N TRP A 179 0.67 -17.47 -22.11
CA TRP A 179 -0.36 -16.45 -22.36
C TRP A 179 0.28 -15.15 -22.88
N ASN A 180 -0.52 -14.25 -23.44
CA ASN A 180 -0.05 -13.01 -24.06
C ASN A 180 -0.65 -11.75 -23.40
N ASP A 181 -0.11 -10.58 -23.77
CA ASP A 181 -0.50 -9.29 -23.18
C ASP A 181 -1.98 -8.96 -23.35
N SER A 182 -2.58 -9.39 -24.48
CA SER A 182 -4.00 -9.13 -24.77
C SER A 182 -4.94 -9.80 -23.77
N GLU A 183 -4.50 -10.88 -23.12
CA GLU A 183 -5.29 -11.57 -22.09
C GLU A 183 -5.36 -10.78 -20.79
N LEU A 184 -4.40 -9.89 -20.53
CA LEU A 184 -4.42 -9.00 -19.37
C LEU A 184 -4.93 -7.59 -19.67
N GLY A 185 -4.94 -7.19 -20.95
CA GLY A 185 -5.36 -5.85 -21.37
C GLY A 185 -4.41 -4.72 -20.99
N ILE A 186 -3.20 -5.03 -20.52
CA ILE A 186 -2.11 -4.09 -20.24
C ILE A 186 -0.78 -4.69 -20.72
N PRO A 187 0.23 -3.85 -21.01
CA PRO A 187 1.56 -4.34 -21.37
C PRO A 187 2.17 -5.21 -20.28
N VAL A 188 2.85 -6.27 -20.68
CA VAL A 188 3.55 -7.19 -19.77
C VAL A 188 5.05 -7.03 -19.90
N GLU A 189 5.71 -6.88 -18.76
CA GLU A 189 7.15 -6.89 -18.64
C GLU A 189 7.59 -8.27 -18.15
N ASP A 190 8.29 -9.01 -19.00
CA ASP A 190 8.84 -10.31 -18.64
C ASP A 190 10.21 -10.14 -18.00
N ALA A 191 10.37 -10.64 -16.79
CA ALA A 191 11.59 -10.57 -16.03
C ALA A 191 12.16 -11.98 -15.74
N PRO A 192 13.48 -12.12 -15.64
CA PRO A 192 14.09 -13.40 -15.35
C PRO A 192 13.80 -13.85 -13.93
N LEU A 193 13.42 -15.12 -13.76
CA LEU A 193 13.31 -15.75 -12.46
C LEU A 193 14.69 -16.27 -12.04
N THR A 194 15.42 -15.49 -11.25
CA THR A 194 16.75 -15.84 -10.76
C THR A 194 16.69 -16.26 -9.30
N GLY A 195 16.47 -17.54 -9.03
CA GLY A 195 16.36 -18.05 -7.67
C GLY A 195 14.96 -17.90 -7.06
N ARG A 196 14.84 -17.27 -5.90
CA ARG A 196 13.53 -17.07 -5.24
C ARG A 196 12.77 -15.92 -5.87
N LEU A 197 11.48 -16.10 -6.05
CA LEU A 197 10.60 -15.06 -6.65
C LEU A 197 10.74 -13.69 -5.95
N GLY A 198 10.78 -13.66 -4.62
CA GLY A 198 10.95 -12.41 -3.88
C GLY A 198 12.24 -11.65 -4.20
N ASP A 199 13.34 -12.39 -4.38
CA ASP A 199 14.64 -11.81 -4.71
C ASP A 199 14.66 -11.28 -6.16
N SER A 200 14.00 -12.00 -7.08
CA SER A 200 13.83 -11.56 -8.47
C SER A 200 12.98 -10.30 -8.57
N ILE A 201 11.84 -10.25 -7.85
CA ILE A 201 11.00 -9.05 -7.77
C ILE A 201 11.80 -7.86 -7.21
N LEU A 202 12.52 -8.08 -6.12
CA LEU A 202 13.34 -7.06 -5.49
C LEU A 202 14.39 -6.49 -6.46
N THR A 203 15.01 -7.35 -7.25
CA THR A 203 16.01 -6.94 -8.24
C THR A 203 15.38 -6.04 -9.31
N GLU A 204 14.21 -6.40 -9.85
CA GLU A 204 13.53 -5.58 -10.86
C GLU A 204 13.02 -4.27 -10.29
N VAL A 205 12.42 -4.30 -9.11
CA VAL A 205 11.93 -3.09 -8.45
C VAL A 205 13.07 -2.11 -8.16
N ARG A 206 14.24 -2.59 -7.73
CA ARG A 206 15.43 -1.75 -7.51
C ARG A 206 15.97 -1.09 -8.77
N LYS A 207 15.83 -1.72 -9.94
CA LYS A 207 16.16 -1.06 -11.22
C LYS A 207 15.26 0.13 -11.47
N LEU A 208 13.96 -0.01 -11.19
CA LEU A 208 12.98 1.06 -11.37
C LEU A 208 13.15 2.20 -10.35
N THR A 209 13.52 1.88 -9.11
CA THR A 209 13.78 2.87 -8.05
C THR A 209 15.24 3.37 -8.02
N ALA A 210 16.06 3.00 -8.99
CA ALA A 210 17.43 3.54 -9.12
C ALA A 210 17.44 5.05 -9.34
N ASP A 211 16.42 5.57 -10.03
CA ASP A 211 16.12 6.98 -10.08
C ASP A 211 15.38 7.40 -8.81
N PRO A 212 15.96 8.28 -7.97
CA PRO A 212 15.35 8.73 -6.73
C PRO A 212 14.06 9.54 -6.92
N ALA A 213 13.81 10.08 -8.10
CA ALA A 213 12.57 10.76 -8.45
C ALA A 213 11.41 9.80 -8.72
N THR A 214 11.68 8.49 -8.77
CA THR A 214 10.69 7.45 -9.07
C THR A 214 10.28 6.67 -7.84
N ALA A 215 8.97 6.58 -7.59
CA ALA A 215 8.37 5.60 -6.70
C ALA A 215 7.70 4.49 -7.49
N VAL A 216 7.74 3.27 -6.94
CA VAL A 216 7.12 2.09 -7.54
C VAL A 216 6.04 1.56 -6.60
N ASN A 217 4.82 1.46 -7.09
CA ASN A 217 3.76 0.72 -6.40
C ASN A 217 3.65 -0.68 -6.99
N VAL A 218 4.00 -1.67 -6.20
CA VAL A 218 3.82 -3.08 -6.53
C VAL A 218 2.44 -3.51 -6.09
N VAL A 219 1.59 -3.82 -7.06
CA VAL A 219 0.22 -4.29 -6.82
C VAL A 219 0.21 -5.80 -6.76
N LEU A 220 -0.15 -6.33 -5.59
CA LEU A 220 -0.12 -7.75 -5.28
C LEU A 220 -1.54 -8.32 -5.27
N PRO A 221 -1.93 -9.18 -6.23
CA PRO A 221 -3.17 -9.94 -6.15
C PRO A 221 -3.06 -10.97 -5.03
N GLU A 222 -3.92 -10.86 -4.01
CA GLU A 222 -3.90 -11.75 -2.85
C GLU A 222 -5.16 -12.62 -2.77
N ARG A 223 -4.96 -13.91 -2.55
CA ARG A 223 -6.06 -14.82 -2.24
C ARG A 223 -6.32 -14.80 -0.73
N ILE A 224 -7.56 -14.50 -0.38
CA ILE A 224 -8.03 -14.57 1.00
C ILE A 224 -8.86 -15.85 1.17
N ASP A 225 -8.32 -16.83 1.86
CA ASP A 225 -9.06 -18.05 2.21
C ASP A 225 -9.93 -17.82 3.45
N THR A 226 -11.15 -18.36 3.44
CA THR A 226 -12.05 -18.35 4.60
C THR A 226 -11.58 -19.39 5.63
N GLY A 227 -11.14 -18.94 6.82
CA GLY A 227 -10.73 -19.83 7.91
C GLY A 227 -9.50 -19.35 8.69
N LEU A 228 -9.03 -20.14 9.66
CA LEU A 228 -7.85 -19.83 10.50
C LEU A 228 -6.52 -19.75 9.71
N ARG A 229 -6.50 -20.18 8.45
CA ARG A 229 -5.35 -20.09 7.54
C ARG A 229 -5.33 -18.80 6.70
N ARG A 230 -6.08 -17.79 7.08
CA ARG A 230 -6.47 -16.58 6.32
C ARG A 230 -5.37 -15.80 5.59
N LEU A 231 -4.10 -16.04 5.85
CA LEU A 231 -2.98 -15.21 5.34
C LEU A 231 -1.74 -16.01 4.94
N ARG A 232 -1.88 -17.28 4.68
CA ARG A 232 -0.74 -18.12 4.36
C ARG A 232 -0.64 -18.50 2.88
N GLY A 233 -0.66 -17.50 2.01
CA GLY A 233 0.09 -17.68 0.78
C GLY A 233 1.57 -17.50 1.13
N PRO A 234 2.39 -18.54 1.27
CA PRO A 234 3.82 -18.38 1.65
C PRO A 234 4.55 -17.46 0.66
N ARG A 235 4.05 -17.35 -0.57
CA ARG A 235 4.56 -16.46 -1.61
C ARG A 235 4.28 -14.98 -1.30
N ALA A 236 3.03 -14.61 -0.96
CA ALA A 236 2.68 -13.22 -0.65
C ALA A 236 3.45 -12.69 0.56
N VAL A 237 3.58 -13.49 1.62
CA VAL A 237 4.37 -13.14 2.81
C VAL A 237 5.84 -12.96 2.47
N ALA A 238 6.41 -13.83 1.63
CA ALA A 238 7.80 -13.73 1.21
C ALA A 238 8.05 -12.47 0.37
N ILE A 239 7.15 -12.14 -0.56
CA ILE A 239 7.21 -10.93 -1.39
C ILE A 239 7.12 -9.67 -0.52
N LYS A 240 6.12 -9.58 0.36
CA LYS A 240 5.96 -8.46 1.31
C LYS A 240 7.21 -8.27 2.15
N ARG A 241 7.78 -9.37 2.65
CA ARG A 241 9.01 -9.34 3.45
C ARG A 241 10.19 -8.74 2.70
N CYS A 242 10.30 -8.96 1.39
CA CYS A 242 11.38 -8.40 0.59
C CYS A 242 11.16 -6.92 0.29
N LEU A 243 9.92 -6.51 0.01
CA LEU A 243 9.60 -5.18 -0.52
C LEU A 243 9.33 -4.12 0.55
N LEU A 244 8.76 -4.48 1.69
CA LEU A 244 8.38 -3.53 2.75
C LEU A 244 9.54 -2.71 3.34
N PHE A 245 10.78 -3.13 3.11
CA PHE A 245 11.98 -2.42 3.59
C PHE A 245 12.72 -1.65 2.50
N GLU A 246 12.18 -1.67 1.28
CA GLU A 246 12.81 -0.95 0.17
C GLU A 246 12.30 0.49 0.10
N PRO A 247 13.20 1.47 0.04
CA PRO A 247 12.80 2.85 -0.12
C PRO A 247 12.08 3.06 -1.45
N HIS A 248 11.10 3.94 -1.48
CA HIS A 248 10.30 4.30 -2.66
C HIS A 248 9.43 3.18 -3.23
N VAL A 249 9.24 2.09 -2.48
CA VAL A 249 8.41 0.97 -2.87
C VAL A 249 7.14 0.95 -2.04
N ILE A 250 6.02 1.17 -2.68
CA ILE A 250 4.68 1.05 -2.09
C ILE A 250 4.17 -0.35 -2.41
N LEU A 251 3.44 -0.95 -1.50
CA LEU A 251 2.86 -2.27 -1.71
C LEU A 251 1.35 -2.22 -1.54
N SER A 252 0.63 -2.38 -2.65
CA SER A 252 -0.83 -2.45 -2.65
C SER A 252 -1.31 -3.90 -2.69
N SER A 253 -2.01 -4.32 -1.66
CA SER A 253 -2.60 -5.65 -1.53
C SER A 253 -4.05 -5.63 -1.99
N VAL A 254 -4.33 -6.30 -3.11
CA VAL A 254 -5.68 -6.42 -3.70
C VAL A 254 -6.28 -7.78 -3.36
N PRO A 255 -7.16 -7.86 -2.36
CA PRO A 255 -7.73 -9.12 -1.92
C PRO A 255 -8.78 -9.64 -2.89
N THR A 256 -8.74 -10.95 -3.15
CA THR A 256 -9.78 -11.68 -3.86
C THR A 256 -10.23 -12.85 -3.03
N ARG A 257 -11.53 -12.98 -2.82
CA ARG A 257 -12.11 -14.12 -2.11
C ARG A 257 -12.08 -15.36 -2.99
N ALA A 258 -11.78 -16.50 -2.38
CA ALA A 258 -11.85 -17.80 -3.02
C ALA A 258 -13.32 -18.24 -3.17
#